data_ef030f14b51cb931173be69cf0d9d0a0
#
_entry.id   ef030f14b51cb931173be69cf0d9d0a0
#
_cell.length_a   1.000
_cell.length_b   1.000
_cell.length_c   1.000
_cell.angle_alpha   90.00
_cell.angle_beta   90.00
_cell.angle_gamma   90.00
#
_symmetry.space_group_name_H-M   'P 1'
#
loop_
_entity.id
_entity.type
_entity.pdbx_description
1 polymer ?
#
loop_
_entity_poly.entity_id
_entity_poly.type
_entity_poly.pdbx_seq_one_letter_code
_entity_poly.pdbx_strand_id
1 'polypeptide(L)'
;MATIKKAFVPIMSLLAASMGSEVTQELYDQAEALTCAKTGNGGSQATSFHKDAEGNVVAIRCSYFGEWFNPADVEFGLKASSASGFNPMCKAAVSAWTKQQADFKKAKEALLEQVVSGDLEPADIPAQIDELEIARTTTAEHDFVGYESLEALLEA
;
A
#
# COMPACT_ATOMS: atom_id res chain seq x y z
N MET A 1 16.00 -0.60 -22.32
CA MET A 1 14.64 -0.69 -22.90
C MET A 1 13.63 -0.53 -21.77
N ALA A 2 12.61 0.31 -21.97
CA ALA A 2 11.54 0.45 -21.01
C ALA A 2 10.63 -0.79 -21.06
N THR A 3 10.18 -1.29 -19.89
CA THR A 3 9.31 -2.46 -19.81
C THR A 3 7.88 -1.99 -19.59
N ILE A 4 6.98 -2.32 -20.51
CA ILE A 4 5.56 -2.00 -20.41
C ILE A 4 4.92 -2.83 -19.30
N LYS A 5 4.17 -2.19 -18.41
CA LYS A 5 3.39 -2.90 -17.39
C LYS A 5 2.41 -3.86 -18.08
N LYS A 6 2.34 -5.10 -17.61
CA LYS A 6 1.52 -6.16 -18.20
C LYS A 6 0.05 -5.75 -18.43
N ALA A 7 -0.52 -4.92 -17.55
CA ALA A 7 -1.88 -4.40 -17.67
C ALA A 7 -2.09 -3.46 -18.90
N PHE A 8 -1.04 -2.84 -19.41
CA PHE A 8 -1.12 -1.88 -20.51
C PHE A 8 -0.72 -2.48 -21.86
N VAL A 9 -0.22 -3.72 -21.90
CA VAL A 9 0.18 -4.39 -23.15
C VAL A 9 -0.95 -4.41 -24.18
N PRO A 10 -2.23 -4.70 -23.84
CA PRO A 10 -3.32 -4.68 -24.81
C PRO A 10 -3.55 -3.30 -25.42
N ILE A 11 -3.45 -2.23 -24.62
CA ILE A 11 -3.63 -0.84 -25.07
C ILE A 11 -2.51 -0.48 -26.04
N MET A 12 -1.27 -0.82 -25.72
CA MET A 12 -0.13 -0.59 -26.58
C MET A 12 -0.21 -1.35 -27.89
N SER A 13 -0.71 -2.59 -27.87
CA SER A 13 -0.93 -3.39 -29.10
C SER A 13 -2.01 -2.77 -29.99
N LEU A 14 -3.07 -2.24 -29.38
CA LEU A 14 -4.16 -1.56 -30.10
C LEU A 14 -3.67 -0.27 -30.75
N LEU A 15 -2.91 0.55 -30.05
CA LEU A 15 -2.29 1.76 -30.58
C LEU A 15 -1.33 1.43 -31.72
N ALA A 16 -0.50 0.40 -31.59
CA ALA A 16 0.41 -0.05 -32.64
C ALA A 16 -0.33 -0.50 -33.90
N ALA A 17 -1.46 -1.22 -33.73
CA ALA A 17 -2.28 -1.66 -34.86
C ALA A 17 -3.01 -0.51 -35.59
N SER A 18 -3.23 0.61 -34.89
CA SER A 18 -3.88 1.82 -35.44
C SER A 18 -2.88 2.82 -36.06
N MET A 19 -1.59 2.55 -35.96
CA MET A 19 -0.55 3.44 -36.55
C MET A 19 -0.72 3.55 -38.06
N GLY A 20 -0.71 4.80 -38.54
CA GLY A 20 -0.87 5.10 -39.98
C GLY A 20 -2.30 5.50 -40.38
N SER A 21 -3.30 5.40 -39.50
CA SER A 21 -4.66 5.93 -39.72
C SER A 21 -4.92 7.22 -38.96
N GLU A 22 -5.40 7.11 -37.72
CA GLU A 22 -5.67 8.26 -36.85
C GLU A 22 -4.67 8.41 -35.69
N VAL A 23 -3.89 7.35 -35.42
CA VAL A 23 -2.86 7.36 -34.37
C VAL A 23 -1.53 7.76 -34.99
N THR A 24 -1.03 8.93 -34.61
CA THR A 24 0.28 9.40 -35.02
C THR A 24 1.38 8.72 -34.20
N GLN A 25 2.60 8.66 -34.74
CA GLN A 25 3.77 8.15 -34.02
C GLN A 25 3.97 8.91 -32.70
N GLU A 26 3.76 10.23 -32.70
CA GLU A 26 3.88 11.06 -31.50
C GLU A 26 2.89 10.64 -30.39
N LEU A 27 1.64 10.35 -30.76
CA LEU A 27 0.63 9.88 -29.80
C LEU A 27 1.00 8.49 -29.24
N TYR A 28 1.53 7.62 -30.08
CA TYR A 28 2.03 6.31 -29.67
C TYR A 28 3.18 6.46 -28.66
N ASP A 29 4.17 7.29 -28.95
CA ASP A 29 5.33 7.52 -28.08
C ASP A 29 4.93 8.13 -26.75
N GLN A 30 3.96 9.05 -26.74
CA GLN A 30 3.38 9.61 -25.53
C GLN A 30 2.64 8.55 -24.69
N ALA A 31 1.86 7.70 -25.33
CA ALA A 31 1.15 6.61 -24.64
C ALA A 31 2.15 5.57 -24.09
N GLU A 32 3.19 5.25 -24.80
CA GLU A 32 4.27 4.39 -24.34
C GLU A 32 4.97 4.98 -23.11
N ALA A 33 5.32 6.27 -23.13
CA ALA A 33 5.95 6.95 -22.02
C ALA A 33 5.09 6.95 -20.75
N LEU A 34 3.76 7.08 -20.90
CA LEU A 34 2.82 7.05 -19.79
C LEU A 34 2.60 5.64 -19.22
N THR A 35 2.67 4.61 -20.07
CA THR A 35 2.34 3.23 -19.70
C THR A 35 3.56 2.39 -19.35
N CYS A 36 4.76 2.83 -19.72
CA CYS A 36 5.98 2.15 -19.34
C CYS A 36 6.16 2.15 -17.84
N ALA A 37 6.50 0.99 -17.30
CA ALA A 37 7.03 0.95 -15.95
C ALA A 37 8.28 1.84 -15.94
N LYS A 38 8.34 2.83 -15.03
CA LYS A 38 9.63 3.44 -14.71
C LYS A 38 10.54 2.27 -14.36
N THR A 39 11.51 1.95 -15.24
CA THR A 39 12.63 1.08 -14.86
C THR A 39 13.26 1.82 -13.69
N GLY A 40 12.90 1.40 -12.50
CA GLY A 40 13.37 2.07 -11.32
C GLY A 40 14.89 2.00 -11.33
N ASN A 41 15.52 3.13 -11.50
CA ASN A 41 16.53 3.41 -10.51
C ASN A 41 15.76 3.18 -9.20
N GLY A 42 16.09 2.08 -8.52
CA GLY A 42 15.55 1.87 -7.19
C GLY A 42 15.81 3.15 -6.44
N GLY A 43 14.79 4.01 -6.40
CA GLY A 43 14.84 5.16 -5.52
C GLY A 43 15.24 4.53 -4.21
N SER A 44 16.29 5.00 -3.61
CA SER A 44 16.74 4.58 -2.29
C SER A 44 15.44 4.40 -1.48
N GLN A 45 15.02 3.14 -1.29
CA GLN A 45 13.87 2.91 -0.42
C GLN A 45 14.34 3.47 0.89
N ALA A 46 13.69 4.53 1.33
CA ALA A 46 13.98 5.12 2.62
C ALA A 46 14.08 3.95 3.58
N THR A 47 15.26 3.76 4.17
CA THR A 47 15.56 2.57 4.95
C THR A 47 14.53 2.51 6.05
N SER A 48 13.67 1.51 6.03
CA SER A 48 12.58 1.36 7.00
C SER A 48 13.03 0.78 8.33
N PHE A 49 14.34 0.67 8.55
CA PHE A 49 14.94 0.20 9.80
C PHE A 49 16.35 0.78 9.97
N HIS A 50 16.82 0.84 11.20
CA HIS A 50 18.16 1.28 11.55
C HIS A 50 18.86 0.23 12.42
N LYS A 51 20.16 0.09 12.24
CA LYS A 51 21.02 -0.80 13.02
C LYS A 51 22.05 0.01 13.79
N ASP A 52 22.35 -0.45 15.01
CA ASP A 52 23.45 0.07 15.80
C ASP A 52 24.83 -0.36 15.24
N ALA A 53 25.91 0.04 15.92
CA ALA A 53 27.28 -0.29 15.54
C ALA A 53 27.56 -1.82 15.65
N GLU A 54 26.83 -2.53 16.48
CA GLU A 54 26.92 -3.98 16.71
C GLU A 54 26.09 -4.78 15.69
N GLY A 55 25.25 -4.10 14.87
CA GLY A 55 24.44 -4.69 13.83
C GLY A 55 23.03 -5.11 14.30
N ASN A 56 22.64 -4.77 15.54
CA ASN A 56 21.30 -5.01 16.03
C ASN A 56 20.32 -3.98 15.47
N VAL A 57 19.09 -4.40 15.19
CA VAL A 57 18.03 -3.48 14.75
C VAL A 57 17.47 -2.76 15.95
N VAL A 58 17.68 -1.44 16.02
CA VAL A 58 17.25 -0.57 17.13
C VAL A 58 16.07 0.33 16.76
N ALA A 59 15.76 0.45 15.48
CA ALA A 59 14.60 1.20 15.02
C ALA A 59 13.95 0.54 13.81
N ILE A 60 12.62 0.52 13.75
CA ILE A 60 11.83 0.03 12.62
C ILE A 60 10.69 1.03 12.37
N ARG A 61 10.52 1.44 11.10
CA ARG A 61 9.35 2.21 10.69
C ARG A 61 8.20 1.26 10.41
N CYS A 62 7.15 1.32 11.20
CA CYS A 62 5.94 0.54 10.97
C CYS A 62 5.23 1.03 9.71
N SER A 63 5.04 0.17 8.72
CA SER A 63 4.42 0.56 7.45
C SER A 63 2.92 0.86 7.54
N TYR A 64 2.26 0.46 8.61
CA TYR A 64 0.85 0.73 8.86
C TYR A 64 0.65 2.05 9.62
N PHE A 65 1.38 2.27 10.73
CA PHE A 65 1.30 3.50 11.52
C PHE A 65 2.08 4.67 10.90
N GLY A 66 3.10 4.37 10.08
CA GLY A 66 3.94 5.39 9.45
C GLY A 66 5.03 5.95 10.38
N GLU A 67 5.10 5.48 11.61
CA GLU A 67 5.97 5.94 12.68
C GLU A 67 7.15 4.99 12.93
N TRP A 68 8.17 5.51 13.58
CA TRP A 68 9.33 4.76 14.01
C TRP A 68 9.17 4.26 15.44
N PHE A 69 9.55 3.01 15.67
CA PHE A 69 9.48 2.34 16.96
C PHE A 69 10.78 1.60 17.27
N ASN A 70 11.13 1.56 18.54
CA ASN A 70 12.17 0.66 19.03
C ASN A 70 11.56 -0.75 19.15
N PRO A 71 12.15 -1.79 18.49
CA PRO A 71 11.65 -3.15 18.58
C PRO A 71 11.80 -3.80 19.96
N ALA A 72 12.50 -3.15 20.90
CA ALA A 72 12.53 -3.55 22.32
C ALA A 72 11.24 -3.15 23.05
N ASP A 73 10.60 -2.06 22.65
CA ASP A 73 9.40 -1.50 23.30
C ASP A 73 8.11 -1.93 22.59
N VAL A 74 8.17 -2.13 21.28
CA VAL A 74 7.01 -2.53 20.44
C VAL A 74 7.31 -3.83 19.72
N GLU A 75 6.46 -4.83 19.89
CA GLU A 75 6.67 -6.16 19.39
C GLU A 75 6.46 -6.26 17.87
N PHE A 76 7.52 -6.65 17.16
CA PHE A 76 7.49 -6.98 15.73
C PHE A 76 7.59 -8.48 15.52
N GLY A 77 6.85 -9.01 14.55
CA GLY A 77 6.99 -10.41 14.14
C GLY A 77 8.31 -10.65 13.40
N LEU A 78 8.90 -11.81 13.56
CA LEU A 78 10.10 -12.21 12.80
C LEU A 78 9.74 -12.51 11.34
N LYS A 79 10.62 -12.10 10.42
CA LYS A 79 10.50 -12.38 8.98
C LYS A 79 11.90 -12.56 8.38
N ALA A 80 12.33 -13.79 8.26
CA ALA A 80 13.68 -14.14 7.79
C ALA A 80 14.01 -13.59 6.39
N SER A 81 13.01 -13.39 5.53
CA SER A 81 13.19 -12.82 4.19
C SER A 81 13.32 -11.28 4.17
N SER A 82 13.17 -10.61 5.31
CA SER A 82 13.35 -9.16 5.44
C SER A 82 14.81 -8.84 5.74
N ALA A 83 15.31 -7.72 5.20
CA ALA A 83 16.66 -7.22 5.49
C ALA A 83 16.86 -6.83 6.97
N SER A 84 15.79 -6.45 7.67
CA SER A 84 15.78 -6.22 9.12
C SER A 84 15.66 -7.51 9.94
N GLY A 85 15.21 -8.62 9.35
CA GLY A 85 14.82 -9.82 10.09
C GLY A 85 13.41 -9.75 10.71
N PHE A 86 12.74 -8.59 10.62
CA PHE A 86 11.42 -8.34 11.18
C PHE A 86 10.35 -8.10 10.12
N ASN A 87 9.09 -8.29 10.49
CA ASN A 87 7.95 -7.84 9.71
C ASN A 87 7.95 -6.29 9.69
N PRO A 88 7.68 -5.63 8.54
CA PRO A 88 7.57 -4.17 8.49
C PRO A 88 6.38 -3.59 9.26
N MET A 89 5.49 -4.43 9.76
CA MET A 89 4.38 -4.05 10.64
C MET A 89 4.58 -4.67 12.02
N CYS A 90 4.39 -3.90 13.09
CA CYS A 90 4.34 -4.45 14.44
C CYS A 90 3.11 -5.36 14.61
N LYS A 91 3.10 -6.21 15.64
CA LYS A 91 1.99 -7.17 15.85
C LYS A 91 0.65 -6.49 16.03
N ALA A 92 0.60 -5.35 16.75
CA ALA A 92 -0.62 -4.58 16.92
C ALA A 92 -1.14 -4.04 15.57
N ALA A 93 -0.26 -3.51 14.73
CA ALA A 93 -0.59 -3.05 13.39
C ALA A 93 -1.14 -4.18 12.50
N VAL A 94 -0.54 -5.38 12.55
CA VAL A 94 -1.05 -6.55 11.83
C VAL A 94 -2.45 -6.92 12.30
N SER A 95 -2.69 -6.90 13.60
CA SER A 95 -4.01 -7.21 14.18
C SER A 95 -5.05 -6.17 13.76
N ALA A 96 -4.74 -4.87 13.87
CA ALA A 96 -5.63 -3.79 13.46
C ALA A 96 -5.97 -3.88 11.97
N TRP A 97 -4.96 -4.03 11.12
CA TRP A 97 -5.14 -4.18 9.67
C TRP A 97 -5.99 -5.41 9.33
N THR A 98 -5.70 -6.56 9.93
CA THR A 98 -6.46 -7.80 9.68
C THR A 98 -7.92 -7.64 10.07
N LYS A 99 -8.18 -7.00 11.22
CA LYS A 99 -9.55 -6.69 11.67
C LYS A 99 -10.26 -5.77 10.68
N GLN A 100 -9.64 -4.69 10.25
CA GLN A 100 -10.21 -3.76 9.26
C GLN A 100 -10.57 -4.46 7.94
N GLN A 101 -9.69 -5.35 7.44
CA GLN A 101 -9.99 -6.12 6.23
C GLN A 101 -11.18 -7.08 6.42
N ALA A 102 -11.28 -7.72 7.58
CA ALA A 102 -12.39 -8.61 7.89
C ALA A 102 -13.71 -7.84 8.05
N ASP A 103 -13.68 -6.70 8.76
CA ASP A 103 -14.85 -5.84 8.96
C ASP A 103 -15.34 -5.27 7.63
N PHE A 104 -14.43 -4.82 6.76
CA PHE A 104 -14.76 -4.36 5.41
C PHE A 104 -15.45 -5.45 4.58
N LYS A 105 -14.89 -6.67 4.58
CA LYS A 105 -15.49 -7.79 3.86
C LYS A 105 -16.91 -8.08 4.34
N LYS A 106 -17.09 -8.16 5.67
CA LYS A 106 -18.39 -8.40 6.29
C LYS A 106 -19.40 -7.30 5.98
N ALA A 107 -18.97 -6.03 6.04
CA ALA A 107 -19.83 -4.90 5.72
C ALA A 107 -20.26 -4.89 4.24
N LYS A 108 -19.35 -5.24 3.32
CA LYS A 108 -19.71 -5.42 1.89
C LYS A 108 -20.73 -6.52 1.66
N GLU A 109 -20.59 -7.65 2.34
CA GLU A 109 -21.55 -8.75 2.25
C GLU A 109 -22.93 -8.29 2.77
N ALA A 110 -22.98 -7.56 3.90
CA ALA A 110 -24.21 -7.00 4.44
C ALA A 110 -24.87 -5.98 3.50
N LEU A 111 -24.10 -5.13 2.82
CA LEU A 111 -24.61 -4.22 1.80
C LEU A 111 -25.29 -4.96 0.64
N LEU A 112 -24.69 -6.04 0.16
CA LEU A 112 -25.25 -6.85 -0.91
C LEU A 112 -26.57 -7.51 -0.46
N GLU A 113 -26.64 -7.98 0.78
CA GLU A 113 -27.89 -8.53 1.35
C GLU A 113 -29.01 -7.48 1.41
N GLN A 114 -28.71 -6.24 1.82
CA GLN A 114 -29.66 -5.13 1.86
C GLN A 114 -30.18 -4.76 0.45
N VAL A 115 -29.36 -4.84 -0.57
CA VAL A 115 -29.79 -4.64 -1.96
C VAL A 115 -30.72 -5.77 -2.42
N VAL A 116 -30.38 -7.01 -2.10
CA VAL A 116 -31.19 -8.18 -2.46
C VAL A 116 -32.53 -8.17 -1.74
N SER A 117 -32.59 -7.73 -0.48
CA SER A 117 -33.85 -7.59 0.28
C SER A 117 -34.68 -6.39 -0.13
N GLY A 118 -34.10 -5.43 -0.86
CA GLY A 118 -34.77 -4.19 -1.24
C GLY A 118 -34.74 -3.11 -0.15
N ASP A 119 -33.94 -3.29 0.89
CA ASP A 119 -33.76 -2.32 1.96
C ASP A 119 -32.78 -1.19 1.58
N LEU A 120 -32.01 -1.37 0.52
CA LEU A 120 -31.06 -0.39 -0.02
C LEU A 120 -31.24 -0.25 -1.53
N GLU A 121 -31.37 1.00 -2.00
CA GLU A 121 -31.40 1.29 -3.43
C GLU A 121 -30.00 1.08 -4.06
N PRO A 122 -29.92 0.44 -5.24
CA PRO A 122 -28.65 0.22 -5.92
C PRO A 122 -27.83 1.50 -6.19
N ALA A 123 -28.51 2.65 -6.31
CA ALA A 123 -27.87 3.95 -6.54
C ALA A 123 -27.05 4.43 -5.33
N ASP A 124 -27.33 3.96 -4.12
CA ASP A 124 -26.66 4.37 -2.89
C ASP A 124 -25.40 3.52 -2.58
N ILE A 125 -25.26 2.39 -3.27
CA ILE A 125 -24.14 1.45 -3.05
C ILE A 125 -22.76 2.14 -3.19
N PRO A 126 -22.48 2.96 -4.24
CA PRO A 126 -21.16 3.55 -4.41
C PRO A 126 -20.75 4.42 -3.21
N ALA A 127 -21.65 5.25 -2.70
CA ALA A 127 -21.36 6.12 -1.55
C ALA A 127 -21.03 5.31 -0.29
N GLN A 128 -21.77 4.24 -0.02
CA GLN A 128 -21.53 3.38 1.14
C GLN A 128 -20.24 2.57 1.00
N ILE A 129 -19.90 2.13 -0.22
CA ILE A 129 -18.61 1.46 -0.46
C ILE A 129 -17.46 2.44 -0.25
N ASP A 130 -17.57 3.69 -0.68
CA ASP A 130 -16.54 4.71 -0.46
C ASP A 130 -16.33 4.97 1.05
N GLU A 131 -17.39 5.04 1.85
CA GLU A 131 -17.28 5.14 3.31
C GLU A 131 -16.56 3.94 3.93
N LEU A 132 -16.88 2.73 3.48
CA LEU A 132 -16.21 1.51 3.93
C LEU A 132 -14.72 1.47 3.53
N GLU A 133 -14.38 1.94 2.33
CA GLU A 133 -12.98 2.04 1.88
C GLU A 133 -12.20 3.07 2.72
N ILE A 134 -12.80 4.20 3.07
CA ILE A 134 -12.20 5.18 3.98
C ILE A 134 -11.94 4.52 5.34
N ALA A 135 -12.94 3.87 5.93
CA ALA A 135 -12.80 3.19 7.22
C ALA A 135 -11.72 2.09 7.17
N ARG A 136 -11.62 1.33 6.07
CA ARG A 136 -10.63 0.28 5.87
C ARG A 136 -9.20 0.82 5.76
N THR A 137 -9.02 2.02 5.24
CA THR A 137 -7.70 2.64 4.98
C THR A 137 -7.27 3.63 6.07
N THR A 138 -8.17 4.02 6.96
CA THR A 138 -7.84 4.89 8.09
C THR A 138 -6.97 4.13 9.09
N THR A 139 -5.82 4.71 9.42
CA THR A 139 -4.90 4.13 10.40
C THR A 139 -5.57 4.07 11.78
N ALA A 140 -5.52 2.91 12.42
CA ALA A 140 -6.04 2.76 13.78
C ALA A 140 -5.17 3.52 14.79
N GLU A 141 -5.78 3.99 15.86
CA GLU A 141 -5.06 4.57 17.00
C GLU A 141 -4.28 3.49 17.76
N HIS A 142 -3.22 3.90 18.43
CA HIS A 142 -2.42 3.04 19.30
C HIS A 142 -1.87 3.82 20.50
N ASP A 143 -1.54 3.12 21.57
CA ASP A 143 -1.05 3.69 22.83
C ASP A 143 0.50 3.64 22.94
N PHE A 144 1.21 3.21 21.89
CA PHE A 144 2.67 3.16 21.90
C PHE A 144 3.27 4.54 21.68
N VAL A 145 4.46 4.76 22.24
CA VAL A 145 5.26 5.94 21.93
C VAL A 145 5.89 5.73 20.56
N GLY A 146 5.34 6.41 19.56
CA GLY A 146 5.83 6.44 18.19
C GLY A 146 6.56 7.74 17.90
N TYR A 147 7.50 7.70 16.94
CA TYR A 147 8.29 8.85 16.54
C TYR A 147 8.12 9.13 15.06
N GLU A 148 7.93 10.39 14.70
CA GLU A 148 7.72 10.81 13.30
C GLU A 148 8.99 10.64 12.45
N SER A 149 10.17 10.74 13.07
CA SER A 149 11.45 10.58 12.39
C SER A 149 12.37 9.61 13.12
N LEU A 150 13.37 9.09 12.39
CA LEU A 150 14.41 8.23 12.97
C LEU A 150 15.26 9.00 13.99
N GLU A 151 15.60 10.26 13.69
CA GLU A 151 16.40 11.11 14.54
C GLU A 151 15.71 11.31 15.90
N ALA A 152 14.40 11.59 15.89
CA ALA A 152 13.64 11.76 17.13
C ALA A 152 13.63 10.49 18.00
N LEU A 153 13.62 9.30 17.38
CA LEU A 153 13.70 8.03 18.11
C LEU A 153 15.12 7.80 18.71
N LEU A 154 16.17 8.18 17.97
CA LEU A 154 17.55 7.94 18.42
C LEU A 154 18.01 8.94 19.50
N GLU A 155 17.32 10.07 19.66
CA GLU A 155 17.58 11.10 20.66
C GLU A 155 16.76 10.89 21.96
N ALA A 156 15.77 9.99 21.96
CA ALA A 156 14.88 9.71 23.08
C ALA A 156 15.47 8.68 24.03
#